data_ab7501850cd67cda0d3c3a4e3bbdcacb
#
_entry.id   ab7501850cd67cda0d3c3a4e3bbdcacb
#
_cell.length_a   1.000
_cell.length_b   1.000
_cell.length_c   1.000
_cell.angle_alpha   90.00
_cell.angle_beta   90.00
_cell.angle_gamma   90.00
#
_symmetry.space_group_name_H-M   'P 1'
#
loop_
_entity.id
_entity.type
_entity.pdbx_description
1 polymer ?
#
loop_
_entity_poly.entity_id
_entity_poly.type
_entity_poly.pdbx_seq_one_letter_code
_entity_poly.pdbx_strand_id
1 'polypeptide(L)'
;MKIVFMGDSVTDCGRNREDDSKQSALGYGYVRVIGDRLIGGTPDGYTILNRGVSGNRIVDMYAGIKCRLWNEAPDLASFLIGINDVWHEITAKNGVDPERYEKIYRMVIEDTQKRLPDMKMILCEPFVVEGSATCATEEFPDRFDRFREIYAYAAAVKKLAKEYGLYFLPLQSAFDAAVEKYGAKRFAPDGVHPNVGGSSLIAGEWLKLFYSQIEKQ
;
A
#
# COMPACT_ATOMS: atom_id res chain seq x y z
N MET A 1 -4.19 -8.21 -18.77
CA MET A 1 -4.06 -8.45 -17.30
C MET A 1 -4.77 -7.35 -16.54
N LYS A 2 -5.71 -7.71 -15.65
CA LYS A 2 -6.40 -6.77 -14.75
C LYS A 2 -5.67 -6.71 -13.41
N ILE A 3 -5.29 -5.52 -12.96
CA ILE A 3 -4.54 -5.28 -11.72
C ILE A 3 -5.35 -4.35 -10.82
N VAL A 4 -5.57 -4.76 -9.56
CA VAL A 4 -6.26 -3.95 -8.55
C VAL A 4 -5.27 -3.54 -7.45
N PHE A 5 -5.26 -2.25 -7.12
CA PHE A 5 -4.50 -1.70 -6.00
C PHE A 5 -5.42 -1.40 -4.82
N MET A 6 -5.19 -2.08 -3.71
CA MET A 6 -5.93 -1.95 -2.44
C MET A 6 -5.07 -1.25 -1.41
N GLY A 7 -5.66 -0.38 -0.60
CA GLY A 7 -4.92 0.31 0.45
C GLY A 7 -5.67 1.50 1.02
N ASP A 8 -4.92 2.38 1.65
CA ASP A 8 -5.39 3.60 2.31
C ASP A 8 -5.16 4.87 1.46
N SER A 9 -4.87 6.01 2.11
CA SER A 9 -4.60 7.30 1.46
C SER A 9 -3.36 7.29 0.56
N VAL A 10 -2.36 6.47 0.87
CA VAL A 10 -1.15 6.33 0.06
C VAL A 10 -1.50 5.72 -1.31
N THR A 11 -2.45 4.81 -1.34
CA THR A 11 -2.96 4.18 -2.57
C THR A 11 -4.04 5.04 -3.24
N ASP A 12 -5.02 5.53 -2.48
CA ASP A 12 -6.12 6.39 -2.96
C ASP A 12 -5.58 7.63 -3.69
N CYS A 13 -4.75 8.37 -3.00
CA CYS A 13 -4.08 9.57 -3.49
C CYS A 13 -4.98 10.47 -4.36
N GLY A 14 -6.19 10.76 -3.87
CA GLY A 14 -7.17 11.64 -4.54
C GLY A 14 -7.77 11.07 -5.84
N ARG A 15 -7.90 9.74 -5.93
CA ARG A 15 -8.52 9.12 -7.11
C ARG A 15 -9.97 9.56 -7.31
N ASN A 16 -10.40 9.70 -8.55
CA ASN A 16 -11.80 9.81 -8.93
C ASN A 16 -12.48 8.44 -8.71
N ARG A 17 -13.67 8.44 -8.08
CA ARG A 17 -14.42 7.23 -7.76
C ARG A 17 -15.64 7.00 -8.64
N GLU A 18 -15.96 7.96 -9.51
CA GLU A 18 -17.20 7.96 -10.30
C GLU A 18 -17.03 7.25 -11.63
N ASP A 19 -15.82 7.27 -12.20
CA ASP A 19 -15.60 6.80 -13.56
C ASP A 19 -14.17 6.25 -13.71
N ASP A 20 -14.06 4.93 -13.75
CA ASP A 20 -12.79 4.21 -13.88
C ASP A 20 -12.12 4.41 -15.26
N SER A 21 -12.83 4.90 -16.25
CA SER A 21 -12.26 5.19 -17.58
C SER A 21 -11.42 6.48 -17.59
N LYS A 22 -11.60 7.33 -16.59
CA LYS A 22 -10.84 8.59 -16.49
C LYS A 22 -9.43 8.35 -15.94
N GLN A 23 -8.49 9.07 -16.49
CA GLN A 23 -7.11 9.08 -16.02
C GLN A 23 -7.00 9.43 -14.52
N SER A 24 -7.89 10.30 -14.01
CA SER A 24 -7.98 10.68 -12.60
C SER A 24 -8.46 9.54 -11.68
N ALA A 25 -9.00 8.45 -12.22
CA ALA A 25 -9.37 7.28 -11.44
C ALA A 25 -8.17 6.55 -10.83
N LEU A 26 -6.96 6.77 -11.37
CA LEU A 26 -5.71 6.25 -10.80
C LEU A 26 -5.15 7.11 -9.65
N GLY A 27 -5.69 8.30 -9.43
CA GLY A 27 -5.17 9.26 -8.45
C GLY A 27 -3.91 9.98 -8.93
N TYR A 28 -3.14 10.54 -7.99
CA TYR A 28 -1.90 11.31 -8.27
C TYR A 28 -0.65 10.58 -7.77
N GLY A 29 -0.80 9.40 -7.16
CA GLY A 29 0.24 8.66 -6.48
C GLY A 29 0.90 7.58 -7.34
N TYR A 30 1.50 6.62 -6.66
CA TYR A 30 2.27 5.55 -7.28
C TYR A 30 1.44 4.68 -8.26
N VAL A 31 0.15 4.48 -8.00
CA VAL A 31 -0.75 3.73 -8.89
C VAL A 31 -0.83 4.37 -10.26
N ARG A 32 -0.88 5.72 -10.29
CA ARG A 32 -0.85 6.46 -11.55
C ARG A 32 0.47 6.28 -12.30
N VAL A 33 1.60 6.35 -11.61
CA VAL A 33 2.93 6.17 -12.23
C VAL A 33 3.06 4.77 -12.81
N ILE A 34 2.58 3.74 -12.10
CA ILE A 34 2.54 2.35 -12.60
C ILE A 34 1.63 2.25 -13.83
N GLY A 35 0.42 2.81 -13.76
CA GLY A 35 -0.54 2.82 -14.86
C GLY A 35 0.03 3.47 -16.12
N ASP A 36 0.67 4.62 -15.99
CA ASP A 36 1.32 5.33 -17.11
C ASP A 36 2.40 4.47 -17.78
N ARG A 37 3.14 3.68 -17.00
CA ARG A 37 4.18 2.79 -17.53
C ARG A 37 3.63 1.55 -18.21
N LEU A 38 2.67 0.87 -17.59
CA LEU A 38 2.12 -0.39 -18.12
C LEU A 38 1.21 -0.13 -19.32
N ILE A 39 0.23 0.76 -19.18
CA ILE A 39 -0.73 1.10 -20.24
C ILE A 39 -0.02 1.85 -21.38
N GLY A 40 0.87 2.80 -21.04
CA GLY A 40 1.64 3.54 -22.05
C GLY A 40 2.56 2.65 -22.89
N GLY A 41 3.10 1.58 -22.30
CA GLY A 41 3.91 0.59 -23.01
C GLY A 41 3.11 -0.43 -23.82
N THR A 42 1.92 -0.81 -23.33
CA THR A 42 1.04 -1.82 -23.96
C THR A 42 -0.43 -1.45 -23.71
N PRO A 43 -1.03 -0.56 -24.51
CA PRO A 43 -2.35 0.00 -24.25
C PRO A 43 -3.47 -1.01 -24.01
N ASP A 44 -3.50 -2.11 -24.77
CA ASP A 44 -4.50 -3.17 -24.63
C ASP A 44 -4.08 -4.30 -23.67
N GLY A 45 -2.87 -4.20 -23.08
CA GLY A 45 -2.31 -5.27 -22.25
C GLY A 45 -2.80 -5.24 -20.79
N TYR A 46 -3.21 -4.06 -20.30
CA TYR A 46 -3.46 -3.86 -18.87
C TYR A 46 -4.72 -3.05 -18.59
N THR A 47 -5.47 -3.49 -17.58
CA THR A 47 -6.51 -2.71 -16.91
C THR A 47 -6.07 -2.46 -15.48
N ILE A 48 -5.90 -1.20 -15.09
CA ILE A 48 -5.43 -0.80 -13.76
C ILE A 48 -6.58 -0.16 -13.00
N LEU A 49 -6.90 -0.70 -11.82
CA LEU A 49 -7.94 -0.17 -10.95
C LEU A 49 -7.34 0.25 -9.60
N ASN A 50 -7.52 1.51 -9.24
CA ASN A 50 -7.20 2.01 -7.90
C ASN A 50 -8.44 1.87 -7.01
N ARG A 51 -8.34 1.05 -5.96
CA ARG A 51 -9.41 0.80 -4.97
C ARG A 51 -8.98 1.23 -3.56
N GLY A 52 -7.94 2.06 -3.45
CA GLY A 52 -7.55 2.71 -2.20
C GLY A 52 -8.66 3.56 -1.61
N VAL A 53 -8.71 3.65 -0.29
CA VAL A 53 -9.64 4.50 0.45
C VAL A 53 -8.90 5.18 1.59
N SER A 54 -8.79 6.50 1.51
CA SER A 54 -8.12 7.31 2.53
C SER A 54 -8.67 7.03 3.93
N GLY A 55 -7.77 6.87 4.90
CA GLY A 55 -8.13 6.57 6.29
C GLY A 55 -8.36 5.09 6.60
N ASN A 56 -8.40 4.20 5.61
CA ASN A 56 -8.60 2.77 5.87
C ASN A 56 -7.50 2.19 6.74
N ARG A 57 -7.92 1.44 7.76
CA ARG A 57 -7.14 0.44 8.49
C ARG A 57 -7.37 -0.92 7.83
N ILE A 58 -6.68 -1.94 8.29
CA ILE A 58 -6.88 -3.32 7.79
C ILE A 58 -8.35 -3.78 7.93
N VAL A 59 -9.01 -3.45 9.03
CA VAL A 59 -10.42 -3.79 9.28
C VAL A 59 -11.37 -3.15 8.28
N ASP A 60 -11.12 -1.89 7.91
CA ASP A 60 -11.94 -1.11 6.97
C ASP A 60 -11.73 -1.62 5.53
N MET A 61 -10.48 -1.99 5.20
CA MET A 61 -10.16 -2.60 3.91
C MET A 61 -10.88 -3.95 3.76
N TYR A 62 -10.82 -4.81 4.80
CA TYR A 62 -11.49 -6.10 4.78
C TYR A 62 -13.02 -5.96 4.70
N ALA A 63 -13.62 -5.05 5.44
CA ALA A 63 -15.07 -4.80 5.38
C ALA A 63 -15.57 -4.47 3.96
N GLY A 64 -14.75 -3.77 3.17
CA GLY A 64 -15.09 -3.42 1.79
C GLY A 64 -14.52 -4.33 0.71
N ILE A 65 -13.86 -5.43 1.05
CA ILE A 65 -13.08 -6.23 0.12
C ILE A 65 -13.90 -6.87 -1.00
N LYS A 66 -15.14 -7.27 -0.70
CA LYS A 66 -16.03 -7.89 -1.69
C LYS A 66 -16.28 -6.96 -2.87
N CYS A 67 -16.68 -5.73 -2.61
CA CYS A 67 -17.04 -4.80 -3.69
C CYS A 67 -15.82 -4.19 -4.38
N ARG A 68 -14.67 -4.10 -3.68
CA ARG A 68 -13.48 -3.44 -4.20
C ARG A 68 -12.47 -4.38 -4.84
N LEU A 69 -12.53 -5.67 -4.52
CA LEU A 69 -11.58 -6.66 -5.03
C LEU A 69 -12.29 -7.88 -5.64
N TRP A 70 -13.10 -8.61 -4.86
CA TRP A 70 -13.61 -9.89 -5.31
C TRP A 70 -14.56 -9.76 -6.51
N ASN A 71 -15.42 -8.73 -6.53
CA ASN A 71 -16.31 -8.47 -7.67
C ASN A 71 -15.55 -8.00 -8.92
N GLU A 72 -14.34 -7.46 -8.74
CA GLU A 72 -13.48 -7.08 -9.87
C GLU A 72 -12.82 -8.28 -10.54
N ALA A 73 -12.64 -9.38 -9.81
CA ALA A 73 -11.98 -10.60 -10.28
C ALA A 73 -10.69 -10.32 -11.07
N PRO A 74 -9.68 -9.66 -10.44
CA PRO A 74 -8.44 -9.32 -11.13
C PRO A 74 -7.50 -10.51 -11.25
N ASP A 75 -6.52 -10.40 -12.16
CA ASP A 75 -5.40 -11.34 -12.27
C ASP A 75 -4.34 -11.12 -11.18
N LEU A 76 -4.22 -9.86 -10.72
CA LEU A 76 -3.24 -9.44 -9.71
C LEU A 76 -3.85 -8.39 -8.77
N ALA A 77 -3.63 -8.56 -7.47
CA ALA A 77 -3.92 -7.53 -6.48
C ALA A 77 -2.65 -7.10 -5.73
N SER A 78 -2.52 -5.80 -5.49
CA SER A 78 -1.44 -5.20 -4.70
C SER A 78 -2.03 -4.52 -3.46
N PHE A 79 -1.52 -4.84 -2.28
CA PHE A 79 -2.03 -4.36 -1.00
C PHE A 79 -0.96 -3.52 -0.29
N LEU A 80 -1.28 -2.25 0.01
CA LEU A 80 -0.45 -1.38 0.84
C LEU A 80 -1.34 -0.77 1.92
N ILE A 81 -1.27 -1.31 3.13
CA ILE A 81 -2.14 -0.98 4.26
C ILE A 81 -1.39 -1.16 5.58
N GLY A 82 -1.72 -0.39 6.61
CA GLY A 82 -1.18 -0.58 7.96
C GLY A 82 -0.84 0.72 8.70
N ILE A 83 -0.52 1.80 8.00
CA ILE A 83 -0.12 3.05 8.68
C ILE A 83 -1.26 3.66 9.50
N ASN A 84 -2.52 3.54 9.07
CA ASN A 84 -3.66 4.03 9.80
C ASN A 84 -4.03 3.16 11.00
N ASP A 85 -3.61 1.90 11.01
CA ASP A 85 -3.76 1.01 12.16
C ASP A 85 -2.94 1.55 13.36
N VAL A 86 -1.78 2.16 13.09
CA VAL A 86 -0.94 2.89 14.05
C VAL A 86 -1.45 4.32 14.27
N TRP A 87 -1.66 5.08 13.20
CA TRP A 87 -2.00 6.49 13.30
C TRP A 87 -3.29 6.75 14.06
N HIS A 88 -4.34 5.97 13.78
CA HIS A 88 -5.61 6.09 14.49
C HIS A 88 -5.51 5.71 15.96
N GLU A 89 -4.56 4.83 16.35
CA GLU A 89 -4.29 4.57 17.75
C GLU A 89 -3.68 5.81 18.44
N ILE A 90 -2.71 6.44 17.79
CA ILE A 90 -2.04 7.61 18.32
C ILE A 90 -3.02 8.79 18.49
N THR A 91 -3.89 9.02 17.50
CA THR A 91 -4.72 10.24 17.45
C THR A 91 -6.13 10.07 18.03
N ALA A 92 -6.69 8.87 18.00
CA ALA A 92 -8.10 8.64 18.31
C ALA A 92 -8.35 7.41 19.21
N LYS A 93 -7.30 6.71 19.62
CA LYS A 93 -7.39 5.42 20.35
C LYS A 93 -8.28 4.40 19.62
N ASN A 94 -8.21 4.41 18.31
CA ASN A 94 -9.01 3.58 17.41
C ASN A 94 -8.14 2.87 16.37
N GLY A 95 -6.95 2.45 16.78
CA GLY A 95 -6.06 1.63 15.98
C GLY A 95 -6.46 0.17 15.94
N VAL A 96 -5.61 -0.62 15.31
CA VAL A 96 -5.71 -2.07 15.32
C VAL A 96 -4.35 -2.59 15.75
N ASP A 97 -4.28 -3.27 16.87
CA ASP A 97 -3.02 -3.83 17.38
C ASP A 97 -2.39 -4.85 16.40
N PRO A 98 -1.07 -5.09 16.47
CA PRO A 98 -0.37 -5.95 15.51
C PRO A 98 -0.90 -7.38 15.44
N GLU A 99 -1.35 -7.95 16.56
CA GLU A 99 -1.89 -9.32 16.59
C GLU A 99 -3.22 -9.41 15.84
N ARG A 100 -4.14 -8.46 16.10
CA ARG A 100 -5.42 -8.37 15.40
C ARG A 100 -5.24 -8.00 13.92
N TYR A 101 -4.28 -7.12 13.61
CA TYR A 101 -3.91 -6.80 12.24
C TYR A 101 -3.46 -8.05 11.46
N GLU A 102 -2.55 -8.86 12.01
CA GLU A 102 -2.11 -10.10 11.37
C GLU A 102 -3.28 -11.07 11.15
N LYS A 103 -4.16 -11.23 12.15
CA LYS A 103 -5.35 -12.10 12.03
C LYS A 103 -6.26 -11.67 10.89
N ILE A 104 -6.55 -10.38 10.79
CA ILE A 104 -7.44 -9.85 9.74
C ILE A 104 -6.77 -9.91 8.37
N TYR A 105 -5.47 -9.63 8.30
CA TYR A 105 -4.75 -9.75 7.04
C TYR A 105 -4.71 -11.21 6.54
N ARG A 106 -4.58 -12.16 7.46
CA ARG A 106 -4.72 -13.59 7.16
C ARG A 106 -6.09 -13.90 6.56
N MET A 107 -7.17 -13.38 7.14
CA MET A 107 -8.52 -13.52 6.59
C MET A 107 -8.63 -12.89 5.19
N VAL A 108 -8.00 -11.72 4.96
CA VAL A 108 -7.92 -11.10 3.62
C VAL A 108 -7.32 -12.08 2.61
N ILE A 109 -6.21 -12.73 2.95
CA ILE A 109 -5.51 -13.66 2.07
C ILE A 109 -6.35 -14.92 1.83
N GLU A 110 -6.74 -15.60 2.90
CA GLU A 110 -7.44 -16.89 2.83
C GLU A 110 -8.79 -16.79 2.11
N ASP A 111 -9.59 -15.79 2.47
CA ASP A 111 -10.88 -15.55 1.83
C ASP A 111 -10.75 -15.16 0.36
N THR A 112 -9.67 -14.46 0.02
CA THR A 112 -9.41 -14.08 -1.37
C THR A 112 -8.92 -15.28 -2.17
N GLN A 113 -7.98 -16.08 -1.66
CA GLN A 113 -7.52 -17.31 -2.33
C GLN A 113 -8.67 -18.31 -2.54
N LYS A 114 -9.58 -18.42 -1.57
CA LYS A 114 -10.76 -19.28 -1.71
C LYS A 114 -11.69 -18.86 -2.85
N ARG A 115 -11.80 -17.55 -3.12
CA ARG A 115 -12.69 -16.98 -4.15
C ARG A 115 -12.03 -16.81 -5.51
N LEU A 116 -10.77 -16.49 -5.50
CA LEU A 116 -9.94 -16.16 -6.66
C LEU A 116 -8.62 -16.95 -6.57
N PRO A 117 -8.65 -18.27 -6.74
CA PRO A 117 -7.50 -19.15 -6.49
C PRO A 117 -6.30 -18.87 -7.40
N ASP A 118 -6.55 -18.38 -8.62
CA ASP A 118 -5.50 -18.09 -9.60
C ASP A 118 -4.96 -16.65 -9.51
N MET A 119 -5.55 -15.80 -8.65
CA MET A 119 -5.14 -14.41 -8.50
C MET A 119 -3.79 -14.31 -7.78
N LYS A 120 -2.84 -13.61 -8.40
CA LYS A 120 -1.56 -13.29 -7.77
C LYS A 120 -1.74 -12.14 -6.76
N MET A 121 -0.93 -12.14 -5.70
CA MET A 121 -0.96 -11.08 -4.68
C MET A 121 0.44 -10.53 -4.41
N ILE A 122 0.55 -9.19 -4.36
CA ILE A 122 1.71 -8.47 -3.84
C ILE A 122 1.31 -7.85 -2.50
N LEU A 123 2.00 -8.25 -1.43
CA LEU A 123 1.89 -7.62 -0.13
C LEU A 123 3.00 -6.58 0.02
N CYS A 124 2.63 -5.30 0.01
CA CYS A 124 3.58 -4.20 0.16
C CYS A 124 3.81 -3.92 1.65
N GLU A 125 5.06 -3.71 2.01
CA GLU A 125 5.46 -3.33 3.36
C GLU A 125 4.90 -1.95 3.72
N PRO A 126 4.11 -1.79 4.79
CA PRO A 126 3.78 -0.47 5.32
C PRO A 126 5.05 0.18 5.87
N PHE A 127 5.17 1.49 5.68
CA PHE A 127 6.38 2.25 6.02
C PHE A 127 6.05 3.56 6.71
N VAL A 128 7.05 4.14 7.37
CA VAL A 128 7.02 5.50 7.93
C VAL A 128 8.43 6.11 7.87
N VAL A 129 8.50 7.42 7.67
CA VAL A 129 9.72 8.19 7.84
C VAL A 129 9.46 9.36 8.78
N GLU A 130 10.50 10.00 9.27
CA GLU A 130 10.35 11.19 10.09
C GLU A 130 9.97 12.39 9.23
N GLY A 131 8.79 12.97 9.48
CA GLY A 131 8.23 14.09 8.74
C GLY A 131 7.34 14.96 9.63
N SER A 132 6.71 15.99 9.06
CA SER A 132 5.98 16.99 9.86
C SER A 132 4.80 16.45 10.69
N ALA A 133 4.19 15.32 10.28
CA ALA A 133 3.11 14.68 11.02
C ALA A 133 3.57 13.57 11.95
N THR A 134 4.80 13.06 11.76
CA THR A 134 5.33 11.92 12.54
C THR A 134 6.42 12.29 13.51
N CYS A 135 7.11 13.43 13.31
CA CYS A 135 8.20 13.85 14.18
C CYS A 135 7.74 14.17 15.61
N ALA A 136 8.67 14.06 16.54
CA ALA A 136 8.49 14.48 17.92
C ALA A 136 8.14 15.97 18.01
N THR A 137 7.29 16.33 18.95
CA THR A 137 6.93 17.71 19.30
C THR A 137 7.06 17.90 20.81
N GLU A 138 7.02 19.16 21.30
CA GLU A 138 7.02 19.42 22.74
C GLU A 138 5.84 18.74 23.45
N GLU A 139 4.68 18.70 22.82
CA GLU A 139 3.47 18.07 23.35
C GLU A 139 3.52 16.53 23.27
N PHE A 140 4.20 15.99 22.25
CA PHE A 140 4.31 14.54 22.00
C PHE A 140 5.76 14.16 21.69
N PRO A 141 6.64 14.09 22.71
CA PRO A 141 8.07 13.85 22.50
C PRO A 141 8.40 12.42 22.01
N ASP A 142 7.52 11.46 22.24
CA ASP A 142 7.63 10.06 21.81
C ASP A 142 6.89 9.76 20.49
N ARG A 143 6.41 10.80 19.80
CA ARG A 143 5.51 10.62 18.65
C ARG A 143 6.10 9.75 17.55
N PHE A 144 7.35 9.99 17.16
CA PHE A 144 7.97 9.20 16.10
C PHE A 144 8.22 7.75 16.54
N ASP A 145 8.59 7.51 17.79
CA ASP A 145 8.77 6.15 18.32
C ASP A 145 7.45 5.37 18.27
N ARG A 146 6.33 6.03 18.57
CA ARG A 146 5.01 5.42 18.43
C ARG A 146 4.67 5.10 16.97
N PHE A 147 5.00 5.96 16.01
CA PHE A 147 4.83 5.64 14.60
C PHE A 147 5.73 4.48 14.14
N ARG A 148 6.90 4.29 14.75
CA ARG A 148 7.79 3.15 14.48
C ARG A 148 7.21 1.81 14.91
N GLU A 149 6.13 1.78 15.69
CA GLU A 149 5.35 0.55 15.92
C GLU A 149 4.91 -0.11 14.59
N ILE A 150 4.85 0.64 13.48
CA ILE A 150 4.58 0.11 12.13
C ILE A 150 5.52 -1.04 11.75
N TYR A 151 6.72 -1.13 12.33
CA TYR A 151 7.65 -2.22 12.05
C TYR A 151 7.13 -3.59 12.49
N ALA A 152 6.27 -3.66 13.51
CA ALA A 152 5.59 -4.89 13.90
C ALA A 152 4.57 -5.33 12.84
N TYR A 153 3.87 -4.37 12.24
CA TYR A 153 2.92 -4.62 11.14
C TYR A 153 3.66 -5.04 9.86
N ALA A 154 4.76 -4.38 9.53
CA ALA A 154 5.63 -4.75 8.42
C ALA A 154 6.16 -6.18 8.57
N ALA A 155 6.58 -6.56 9.79
CA ALA A 155 7.01 -7.91 10.09
C ALA A 155 5.88 -8.94 9.89
N ALA A 156 4.65 -8.62 10.30
CA ALA A 156 3.47 -9.46 10.06
C ALA A 156 3.19 -9.64 8.57
N VAL A 157 3.23 -8.56 7.77
CA VAL A 157 3.06 -8.62 6.30
C VAL A 157 4.11 -9.52 5.65
N LYS A 158 5.38 -9.34 6.02
CA LYS A 158 6.49 -10.17 5.51
C LYS A 158 6.33 -11.65 5.88
N LYS A 159 5.93 -11.92 7.13
CA LYS A 159 5.63 -13.28 7.62
C LYS A 159 4.52 -13.93 6.80
N LEU A 160 3.39 -13.23 6.61
CA LEU A 160 2.26 -13.72 5.85
C LEU A 160 2.62 -13.96 4.37
N ALA A 161 3.34 -13.04 3.73
CA ALA A 161 3.80 -13.24 2.37
C ALA A 161 4.63 -14.52 2.22
N LYS A 162 5.55 -14.77 3.15
CA LYS A 162 6.35 -16.00 3.17
C LYS A 162 5.50 -17.24 3.42
N GLU A 163 4.58 -17.19 4.38
CA GLU A 163 3.74 -18.33 4.79
C GLU A 163 2.83 -18.80 3.65
N TYR A 164 2.25 -17.85 2.90
CA TYR A 164 1.33 -18.15 1.79
C TYR A 164 1.98 -18.19 0.41
N GLY A 165 3.32 -18.05 0.32
CA GLY A 165 4.04 -18.04 -0.95
C GLY A 165 3.67 -16.86 -1.87
N LEU A 166 3.37 -15.70 -1.28
CA LEU A 166 2.97 -14.49 -1.98
C LEU A 166 4.18 -13.58 -2.24
N TYR A 167 4.03 -12.65 -3.19
CA TYR A 167 5.06 -11.65 -3.45
C TYR A 167 5.10 -10.62 -2.32
N PHE A 168 6.30 -10.30 -1.85
CA PHE A 168 6.53 -9.26 -0.84
C PHE A 168 7.31 -8.10 -1.44
N LEU A 169 6.81 -6.89 -1.29
CA LEU A 169 7.47 -5.67 -1.72
C LEU A 169 8.03 -4.92 -0.50
N PRO A 170 9.33 -4.96 -0.24
CA PRO A 170 9.93 -4.18 0.84
C PRO A 170 9.98 -2.71 0.44
N LEU A 171 9.45 -1.83 1.29
CA LEU A 171 9.42 -0.39 1.06
C LEU A 171 10.21 0.41 2.09
N GLN A 172 10.22 -0.03 3.37
CA GLN A 172 10.88 0.74 4.43
C GLN A 172 12.34 1.00 4.10
N SER A 173 13.10 -0.03 3.74
CA SER A 173 14.52 0.12 3.41
C SER A 173 14.77 1.00 2.18
N ALA A 174 13.86 1.00 1.20
CA ALA A 174 13.96 1.88 0.05
C ALA A 174 13.74 3.34 0.43
N PHE A 175 12.77 3.61 1.31
CA PHE A 175 12.55 4.95 1.85
C PHE A 175 13.71 5.41 2.74
N ASP A 176 14.23 4.55 3.63
CA ASP A 176 15.35 4.88 4.51
C ASP A 176 16.58 5.30 3.69
N ALA A 177 16.97 4.52 2.69
CA ALA A 177 18.10 4.86 1.82
C ALA A 177 17.88 6.16 1.02
N ALA A 178 16.65 6.39 0.53
CA ALA A 178 16.32 7.60 -0.19
C ALA A 178 16.32 8.85 0.72
N VAL A 179 15.78 8.71 1.93
CA VAL A 179 15.72 9.78 2.94
C VAL A 179 17.11 10.12 3.49
N GLU A 180 17.93 9.12 3.76
CA GLU A 180 19.33 9.34 4.18
C GLU A 180 20.08 10.19 3.16
N LYS A 181 19.89 9.92 1.86
CA LYS A 181 20.61 10.62 0.79
C LYS A 181 20.05 12.00 0.46
N TYR A 182 18.72 12.18 0.52
CA TYR A 182 18.07 13.36 -0.07
C TYR A 182 17.11 14.08 0.88
N GLY A 183 16.85 13.54 2.08
CA GLY A 183 15.94 14.08 3.08
C GLY A 183 14.47 13.70 2.83
N ALA A 184 13.71 13.54 3.92
CA ALA A 184 12.31 13.07 3.91
C ALA A 184 11.38 13.97 3.08
N LYS A 185 11.61 15.30 3.07
CA LYS A 185 10.79 16.26 2.30
C LYS A 185 10.72 15.95 0.80
N ARG A 186 11.68 15.20 0.27
CA ARG A 186 11.70 14.82 -1.15
C ARG A 186 10.84 13.60 -1.46
N PHE A 187 10.40 12.85 -0.44
CA PHE A 187 9.67 11.59 -0.63
C PHE A 187 8.35 11.55 0.12
N ALA A 188 8.33 11.81 1.43
CA ALA A 188 7.14 11.84 2.28
C ALA A 188 7.28 13.01 3.27
N PRO A 189 6.88 14.24 2.90
CA PRO A 189 7.11 15.44 3.70
C PRO A 189 6.49 15.40 5.10
N ASP A 190 5.36 14.74 5.25
CA ASP A 190 4.68 14.56 6.53
C ASP A 190 5.08 13.27 7.26
N GLY A 191 5.87 12.42 6.61
CA GLY A 191 6.34 11.14 7.14
C GLY A 191 5.55 9.93 6.69
N VAL A 192 4.37 10.13 6.07
CA VAL A 192 3.43 9.08 5.66
C VAL A 192 3.04 9.17 4.19
N HIS A 193 2.62 10.35 3.72
CA HIS A 193 2.07 10.52 2.38
C HIS A 193 3.17 10.84 1.37
N PRO A 194 3.41 9.94 0.39
CA PRO A 194 4.38 10.19 -0.65
C PRO A 194 3.98 11.36 -1.55
N ASN A 195 4.95 12.22 -1.80
CA ASN A 195 4.86 13.20 -2.88
C ASN A 195 5.28 12.55 -4.22
N VAL A 196 5.57 13.36 -5.24
CA VAL A 196 6.02 12.85 -6.56
C VAL A 196 7.25 11.95 -6.44
N GLY A 197 8.23 12.33 -5.59
CA GLY A 197 9.45 11.53 -5.37
C GLY A 197 9.15 10.19 -4.71
N GLY A 198 8.37 10.18 -3.64
CA GLY A 198 7.97 8.96 -2.95
C GLY A 198 7.06 8.06 -3.79
N SER A 199 6.13 8.65 -4.54
CA SER A 199 5.29 7.90 -5.48
C SER A 199 6.11 7.23 -6.58
N SER A 200 7.12 7.94 -7.11
CA SER A 200 8.05 7.37 -8.10
C SER A 200 8.92 6.26 -7.50
N LEU A 201 9.33 6.38 -6.24
CA LEU A 201 10.09 5.35 -5.53
C LEU A 201 9.26 4.08 -5.37
N ILE A 202 8.03 4.17 -4.84
CA ILE A 202 7.14 3.01 -4.70
C ILE A 202 6.87 2.37 -6.05
N ALA A 203 6.54 3.17 -7.07
CA ALA A 203 6.27 2.66 -8.41
C ALA A 203 7.49 1.97 -9.03
N GLY A 204 8.69 2.51 -8.83
CA GLY A 204 9.94 1.91 -9.32
C GLY A 204 10.21 0.54 -8.71
N GLU A 205 10.10 0.40 -7.38
CA GLU A 205 10.28 -0.88 -6.69
C GLU A 205 9.16 -1.88 -7.07
N TRP A 206 7.91 -1.41 -7.20
CA TRP A 206 6.80 -2.26 -7.63
C TRP A 206 7.00 -2.79 -9.05
N LEU A 207 7.36 -1.94 -10.01
CA LEU A 207 7.59 -2.33 -11.41
C LEU A 207 8.79 -3.28 -11.53
N LYS A 208 9.85 -3.07 -10.75
CA LYS A 208 11.00 -3.96 -10.68
C LYS A 208 10.60 -5.37 -10.25
N LEU A 209 9.79 -5.49 -9.18
CA LEU A 209 9.25 -6.77 -8.73
C LEU A 209 8.34 -7.38 -9.80
N PHE A 210 7.42 -6.60 -10.36
CA PHE A 210 6.47 -7.03 -11.38
C PHE A 210 7.16 -7.63 -12.60
N TYR A 211 8.08 -6.89 -13.22
CA TYR A 211 8.80 -7.35 -14.40
C TYR A 211 9.74 -8.54 -14.13
N SER A 212 10.31 -8.61 -12.94
CA SER A 212 11.28 -9.68 -12.63
C SER A 212 10.62 -11.00 -12.24
N GLN A 213 9.43 -10.97 -11.61
CA GLN A 213 8.85 -12.14 -10.95
C GLN A 213 7.43 -12.50 -11.43
N ILE A 214 6.67 -11.57 -11.99
CA ILE A 214 5.25 -11.78 -12.29
C ILE A 214 4.99 -11.84 -13.80
N GLU A 215 5.47 -10.87 -14.55
CA GLU A 215 5.21 -10.77 -16.00
C GLU A 215 5.95 -11.85 -16.81
N LYS A 216 7.10 -12.35 -16.32
CA LYS A 216 7.89 -13.37 -16.99
C LYS A 216 7.37 -14.81 -16.86
N GLN A 217 6.32 -15.00 -16.05
CA GLN A 217 5.67 -16.30 -15.86
C GLN A 217 4.42 -16.40 -16.74
#